data_29884028935e2c0f4a7b642cad263b69
#
_entry.id   29884028935e2c0f4a7b642cad263b69
#
_cell.length_a   1.000
_cell.length_b   1.000
_cell.length_c   1.000
_cell.angle_alpha   90.00
_cell.angle_beta   90.00
_cell.angle_gamma   90.00
#
_symmetry.space_group_name_H-M   'P 1'
#
loop_
_entity.id
_entity.type
_entity.pdbx_description
1 polymer ?
#
loop_
_entity_poly.entity_id
_entity_poly.type
_entity_poly.pdbx_seq_one_letter_code
_entity_poly.pdbx_strand_id
1 'polypeptide(L)'
;MATVLDEIVAAKHREVAETKRELDWAALEERVASALPPRDFFAAVSRPGGINLIAEFKRKSPSAGDILTGPLEGATVEEIVAGYQVAGAAAISVLTDTTWFGGSLDDLAAAHAVATVP
;
A
#
# COMPACT_ATOMS: atom_id res chain seq x y z
N MET A 1 5.82 29.10 -1.68
CA MET A 1 4.59 28.59 -1.00
C MET A 1 4.70 27.07 -0.89
N ALA A 2 4.49 26.52 0.28
CA ALA A 2 4.52 25.07 0.48
C ALA A 2 3.39 24.40 -0.30
N THR A 3 3.69 23.29 -0.95
CA THR A 3 2.70 22.45 -1.64
C THR A 3 2.16 21.40 -0.69
N VAL A 4 1.05 20.75 -1.06
CA VAL A 4 0.53 19.59 -0.31
C VAL A 4 1.60 18.50 -0.18
N LEU A 5 2.42 18.32 -1.20
CA LEU A 5 3.52 17.35 -1.15
C LEU A 5 4.56 17.74 -0.09
N ASP A 6 4.92 19.01 0.02
CA ASP A 6 5.86 19.48 1.04
C ASP A 6 5.32 19.23 2.46
N GLU A 7 4.01 19.41 2.66
CA GLU A 7 3.34 19.12 3.93
C GLU A 7 3.36 17.63 4.26
N ILE A 8 3.06 16.77 3.28
CA ILE A 8 3.12 15.30 3.43
C ILE A 8 4.54 14.87 3.80
N VAL A 9 5.56 15.34 3.07
CA VAL A 9 6.96 15.00 3.31
C VAL A 9 7.40 15.44 4.71
N ALA A 10 7.05 16.66 5.12
CA ALA A 10 7.37 17.16 6.45
C ALA A 10 6.70 16.34 7.56
N ALA A 11 5.44 15.90 7.35
CA ALA A 11 4.74 15.02 8.28
C ALA A 11 5.44 13.64 8.37
N LYS A 12 5.81 13.05 7.23
CA LYS A 12 6.51 11.76 7.19
C LYS A 12 7.87 11.81 7.87
N HIS A 13 8.63 12.87 7.73
CA HIS A 13 9.90 13.01 8.46
C HIS A 13 9.69 12.96 9.98
N ARG A 14 8.64 13.60 10.49
CA ARG A 14 8.31 13.55 11.93
C ARG A 14 7.88 12.16 12.37
N GLU A 15 6.95 11.54 11.64
CA GLU A 15 6.46 10.18 11.93
C GLU A 15 7.60 9.15 11.94
N VAL A 16 8.47 9.18 10.94
CA VAL A 16 9.62 8.25 10.86
C VAL A 16 10.58 8.46 12.02
N ALA A 17 10.86 9.73 12.39
CA ALA A 17 11.74 10.04 13.52
C ALA A 17 11.16 9.56 14.85
N GLU A 18 9.84 9.65 15.01
CA GLU A 18 9.11 9.19 16.20
C GLU A 18 9.08 7.67 16.27
N THR A 19 8.68 7.00 15.19
CA THR A 19 8.68 5.54 15.08
C THR A 19 10.05 4.95 15.37
N LYS A 20 11.13 5.53 14.83
CA LYS A 20 12.49 5.07 15.09
C LYS A 20 12.92 5.16 16.55
N ARG A 21 12.39 6.12 17.30
CA ARG A 21 12.69 6.25 18.75
C ARG A 21 11.97 5.20 19.60
N GLU A 22 10.76 4.82 19.16
CA GLU A 22 9.89 3.89 19.91
C GLU A 22 10.10 2.43 19.49
N LEU A 23 10.74 2.18 18.34
CA LEU A 23 10.88 0.87 17.75
C LEU A 23 11.84 -0.01 18.53
N ASP A 24 11.38 -1.20 18.91
CA ASP A 24 12.26 -2.29 19.35
C ASP A 24 12.94 -2.93 18.12
N TRP A 25 14.18 -2.52 17.90
CA TRP A 25 14.97 -2.98 16.74
C TRP A 25 15.23 -4.48 16.77
N ALA A 26 15.48 -5.07 17.94
CA ALA A 26 15.71 -6.51 18.06
C ALA A 26 14.46 -7.31 17.70
N ALA A 27 13.30 -6.88 18.18
CA ALA A 27 12.03 -7.50 17.81
C ALA A 27 11.72 -7.35 16.32
N LEU A 28 12.07 -6.23 15.71
CA LEU A 28 11.93 -6.04 14.26
C LEU A 28 12.82 -6.99 13.47
N GLU A 29 14.09 -7.11 13.84
CA GLU A 29 15.05 -8.02 13.19
C GLU A 29 14.58 -9.48 13.28
N GLU A 30 14.06 -9.91 14.43
CA GLU A 30 13.49 -11.25 14.60
C GLU A 30 12.28 -11.49 13.68
N ARG A 31 11.38 -10.51 13.58
CA ARG A 31 10.24 -10.56 12.67
C ARG A 31 10.67 -10.64 11.21
N VAL A 32 11.67 -9.87 10.80
CA VAL A 32 12.22 -9.90 9.45
C VAL A 32 12.84 -11.27 9.16
N ALA A 33 13.61 -11.83 10.10
CA ALA A 33 14.25 -13.14 9.94
C ALA A 33 13.23 -14.29 9.81
N SER A 34 12.06 -14.16 10.42
CA SER A 34 10.97 -15.14 10.37
C SER A 34 9.95 -14.90 9.23
N ALA A 35 10.06 -13.78 8.52
CA ALA A 35 9.15 -13.46 7.43
C ALA A 35 9.34 -14.39 6.24
N LEU A 36 8.24 -14.68 5.54
CA LEU A 36 8.29 -15.42 4.28
C LEU A 36 9.03 -14.59 3.22
N PRO A 37 9.72 -15.25 2.27
CA PRO A 37 10.35 -14.55 1.16
C PRO A 37 9.34 -13.67 0.41
N PRO A 38 9.72 -12.45 -0.01
CA PRO A 38 8.85 -11.59 -0.79
C PRO A 38 8.55 -12.22 -2.16
N ARG A 39 7.38 -11.90 -2.71
CA ARG A 39 7.08 -12.24 -4.10
C ARG A 39 7.98 -11.43 -5.04
N ASP A 40 8.35 -12.02 -6.18
CA ASP A 40 9.26 -11.40 -7.13
C ASP A 40 8.58 -10.25 -7.90
N PHE A 41 8.70 -9.03 -7.33
CA PHE A 41 8.15 -7.82 -7.93
C PHE A 41 8.79 -7.50 -9.28
N PHE A 42 10.11 -7.63 -9.38
CA PHE A 42 10.83 -7.33 -10.62
C PHE A 42 10.36 -8.23 -11.77
N ALA A 43 10.29 -9.53 -11.55
CA ALA A 43 9.79 -10.47 -12.55
C ALA A 43 8.34 -10.17 -12.93
N ALA A 44 7.49 -9.79 -11.97
CA ALA A 44 6.09 -9.49 -12.21
C ALA A 44 5.89 -8.28 -13.14
N VAL A 45 6.68 -7.22 -12.97
CA VAL A 45 6.55 -5.97 -13.74
C VAL A 45 7.45 -5.91 -14.98
N SER A 46 8.25 -6.95 -15.23
CA SER A 46 9.18 -7.03 -16.37
C SER A 46 8.76 -8.06 -17.42
N ARG A 47 7.52 -8.55 -17.38
CA ARG A 47 7.03 -9.55 -18.35
C ARG A 47 7.01 -8.94 -19.76
N PRO A 48 7.61 -9.63 -20.76
CA PRO A 48 7.58 -9.16 -22.12
C PRO A 48 6.20 -9.35 -22.78
N GLY A 49 5.93 -8.60 -23.85
CA GLY A 49 4.76 -8.83 -24.70
C GLY A 49 3.49 -8.08 -24.30
N GLY A 50 3.56 -7.12 -23.36
CA GLY A 50 2.40 -6.33 -22.97
C GLY A 50 2.74 -5.22 -21.98
N ILE A 51 1.70 -4.55 -21.50
CA ILE A 51 1.81 -3.57 -20.41
C ILE A 51 1.69 -4.29 -19.07
N ASN A 52 2.65 -4.07 -18.20
CA ASN A 52 2.59 -4.56 -16.82
C ASN A 52 2.00 -3.46 -15.93
N LEU A 53 0.82 -3.71 -15.40
CA LEU A 53 0.06 -2.73 -14.62
C LEU A 53 0.31 -2.93 -13.13
N ILE A 54 0.65 -1.86 -12.43
CA ILE A 54 0.61 -1.79 -10.97
C ILE A 54 -0.71 -1.12 -10.59
N ALA A 55 -1.61 -1.85 -9.95
CA ALA A 55 -2.86 -1.31 -9.44
C ALA A 55 -2.68 -0.80 -8.02
N GLU A 56 -3.21 0.39 -7.71
CA GLU A 56 -3.06 1.00 -6.41
C GLU A 56 -4.37 1.12 -5.66
N PHE A 57 -4.38 0.61 -4.43
CA PHE A 57 -5.48 0.78 -3.47
C PHE A 57 -5.19 1.98 -2.56
N LYS A 58 -6.16 2.89 -2.46
CA LYS A 58 -6.19 3.98 -1.48
C LYS A 58 -7.64 4.36 -1.16
N ARG A 59 -7.91 4.74 0.08
CA ARG A 59 -9.26 5.10 0.53
C ARG A 59 -9.63 6.54 0.21
N LYS A 60 -8.66 7.45 0.29
CA LYS A 60 -8.81 8.87 -0.04
C LYS A 60 -7.51 9.46 -0.56
N SER A 61 -7.57 10.65 -1.08
CA SER A 61 -6.38 11.43 -1.42
C SER A 61 -6.60 12.91 -1.16
N PRO A 62 -5.53 13.71 -0.95
CA PRO A 62 -5.65 15.17 -0.75
C PRO A 62 -6.33 15.89 -1.91
N SER A 63 -6.23 15.38 -3.12
CA SER A 63 -6.80 16.00 -4.33
C SER A 63 -8.21 15.55 -4.66
N ALA A 64 -8.58 14.31 -4.33
CA ALA A 64 -9.87 13.72 -4.73
C ALA A 64 -10.84 13.51 -3.55
N GLY A 65 -10.37 13.66 -2.30
CA GLY A 65 -11.18 13.30 -1.13
C GLY A 65 -11.38 11.78 -1.03
N ASP A 66 -12.54 11.35 -0.57
CA ASP A 66 -12.88 9.93 -0.45
C ASP A 66 -13.03 9.28 -1.83
N ILE A 67 -12.38 8.13 -2.00
CA ILE A 67 -12.35 7.37 -3.28
C ILE A 67 -13.36 6.21 -3.25
N LEU A 68 -13.57 5.60 -2.08
CA LEU A 68 -14.53 4.50 -1.92
C LEU A 68 -15.96 5.06 -1.79
N THR A 69 -16.49 5.57 -2.90
CA THR A 69 -17.81 6.18 -2.99
C THR A 69 -18.60 5.60 -4.17
N GLY A 70 -19.91 5.85 -4.20
CA GLY A 70 -20.77 5.37 -5.27
C GLY A 70 -20.74 3.84 -5.41
N PRO A 71 -20.38 3.30 -6.58
CA PRO A 71 -20.34 1.84 -6.80
C PRO A 71 -19.32 1.09 -5.92
N LEU A 72 -18.35 1.81 -5.33
CA LEU A 72 -17.33 1.25 -4.44
C LEU A 72 -17.62 1.49 -2.97
N GLU A 73 -18.76 2.11 -2.65
CA GLU A 73 -19.16 2.36 -1.26
C GLU A 73 -19.33 1.05 -0.50
N GLY A 74 -18.62 0.93 0.63
CA GLY A 74 -18.62 -0.28 1.44
C GLY A 74 -17.76 -1.43 0.92
N ALA A 75 -17.11 -1.29 -0.24
CA ALA A 75 -16.19 -2.31 -0.73
C ALA A 75 -14.99 -2.51 0.22
N THR A 76 -14.64 -3.77 0.47
CA THR A 76 -13.48 -4.12 1.29
C THR A 76 -12.19 -4.07 0.48
N VAL A 77 -11.05 -4.03 1.19
CA VAL A 77 -9.72 -4.11 0.57
C VAL A 77 -9.60 -5.40 -0.24
N GLU A 78 -10.04 -6.52 0.33
CA GLU A 78 -9.98 -7.85 -0.26
C GLU A 78 -10.75 -7.93 -1.58
N GLU A 79 -11.96 -7.36 -1.62
CA GLU A 79 -12.80 -7.34 -2.83
C GLU A 79 -12.15 -6.52 -3.94
N ILE A 80 -11.60 -5.35 -3.62
CA ILE A 80 -10.93 -4.49 -4.61
C ILE A 80 -9.65 -5.15 -5.12
N VAL A 81 -8.83 -5.71 -4.23
CA VAL A 81 -7.58 -6.39 -4.59
C VAL A 81 -7.86 -7.63 -5.44
N ALA A 82 -8.88 -8.42 -5.10
CA ALA A 82 -9.31 -9.54 -5.93
C ALA A 82 -9.73 -9.07 -7.34
N GLY A 83 -10.46 -7.95 -7.41
CA GLY A 83 -10.84 -7.32 -8.69
C GLY A 83 -9.63 -6.90 -9.52
N TYR A 84 -8.62 -6.30 -8.90
CA TYR A 84 -7.37 -5.92 -9.59
C TYR A 84 -6.66 -7.15 -10.20
N GLN A 85 -6.60 -8.25 -9.47
CA GLN A 85 -5.99 -9.49 -9.96
C GLN A 85 -6.77 -10.09 -11.13
N VAL A 86 -8.10 -10.13 -11.03
CA VAL A 86 -8.97 -10.60 -12.13
C VAL A 86 -8.79 -9.73 -13.37
N ALA A 87 -8.58 -8.43 -13.20
CA ALA A 87 -8.30 -7.50 -14.30
C ALA A 87 -6.87 -7.61 -14.86
N GLY A 88 -6.01 -8.45 -14.27
CA GLY A 88 -4.67 -8.72 -14.78
C GLY A 88 -3.58 -7.81 -14.23
N ALA A 89 -3.77 -7.19 -13.07
CA ALA A 89 -2.70 -6.44 -12.41
C ALA A 89 -1.47 -7.31 -12.18
N ALA A 90 -0.30 -6.81 -12.55
CA ALA A 90 0.98 -7.49 -12.37
C ALA A 90 1.50 -7.35 -10.93
N ALA A 91 1.18 -6.25 -10.28
CA ALA A 91 1.49 -5.97 -8.88
C ALA A 91 0.44 -5.04 -8.27
N ILE A 92 0.40 -4.96 -6.95
CA ILE A 92 -0.56 -4.14 -6.20
C ILE A 92 0.19 -3.25 -5.22
N SER A 93 -0.14 -1.97 -5.24
CA SER A 93 0.30 -0.97 -4.26
C SER A 93 -0.83 -0.70 -3.27
N VAL A 94 -0.50 -0.64 -1.98
CA VAL A 94 -1.47 -0.30 -0.92
C VAL A 94 -0.96 0.90 -0.14
N LEU A 95 -1.72 2.00 -0.15
CA LEU A 95 -1.42 3.19 0.62
C LEU A 95 -1.77 2.94 2.09
N THR A 96 -0.74 2.94 2.96
CA THR A 96 -0.89 2.66 4.40
C THR A 96 -0.90 3.92 5.26
N ASP A 97 -0.66 5.08 4.67
CA ASP A 97 -0.72 6.35 5.39
C ASP A 97 -2.15 6.67 5.85
N THR A 98 -2.31 6.94 7.14
CA THR A 98 -3.63 7.22 7.73
C THR A 98 -4.06 8.66 7.49
N THR A 99 -3.19 9.62 7.71
CA THR A 99 -3.52 11.04 7.69
C THR A 99 -3.98 11.53 6.32
N TRP A 100 -3.21 11.22 5.29
CA TRP A 100 -3.41 11.75 3.94
C TRP A 100 -4.22 10.83 3.04
N PHE A 101 -4.10 9.50 3.25
CA PHE A 101 -4.70 8.49 2.37
C PHE A 101 -5.70 7.59 3.07
N GLY A 102 -5.93 7.75 4.37
CA GLY A 102 -6.91 6.99 5.14
C GLY A 102 -6.60 5.50 5.27
N GLY A 103 -5.37 5.11 4.98
CA GLY A 103 -4.93 3.73 5.01
C GLY A 103 -4.43 3.25 6.37
N SER A 104 -4.04 1.99 6.42
CA SER A 104 -3.46 1.35 7.59
C SER A 104 -2.57 0.17 7.20
N LEU A 105 -1.76 -0.33 8.14
CA LEU A 105 -1.04 -1.60 7.96
C LEU A 105 -2.00 -2.80 7.91
N ASP A 106 -3.18 -2.70 8.51
CA ASP A 106 -4.21 -3.73 8.42
C ASP A 106 -4.75 -3.85 6.99
N ASP A 107 -4.89 -2.73 6.26
CA ASP A 107 -5.23 -2.75 4.84
C ASP A 107 -4.17 -3.50 4.01
N LEU A 108 -2.89 -3.30 4.30
CA LEU A 108 -1.81 -4.03 3.64
C LEU A 108 -1.85 -5.52 3.97
N ALA A 109 -2.12 -5.88 5.22
CA ALA A 109 -2.24 -7.28 5.65
C ALA A 109 -3.44 -7.96 4.97
N ALA A 110 -4.59 -7.30 4.91
CA ALA A 110 -5.79 -7.78 4.24
C ALA A 110 -5.55 -7.99 2.72
N ALA A 111 -4.91 -7.02 2.07
CA ALA A 111 -4.53 -7.12 0.67
C ALA A 111 -3.58 -8.30 0.44
N HIS A 112 -2.55 -8.45 1.29
CA HIS A 112 -1.58 -9.53 1.19
C HIS A 112 -2.20 -10.93 1.35
N ALA A 113 -3.22 -11.05 2.20
CA ALA A 113 -3.91 -12.32 2.46
C ALA A 113 -4.62 -12.88 1.22
N VAL A 114 -5.11 -12.03 0.33
CA VAL A 114 -5.85 -12.43 -0.88
C VAL A 114 -5.05 -12.26 -2.17
N ALA A 115 -3.99 -11.44 -2.16
CA ALA A 115 -3.15 -11.23 -3.33
C ALA A 115 -2.26 -12.45 -3.60
N THR A 116 -2.12 -12.81 -4.87
CA THR A 116 -1.15 -13.78 -5.38
C THR A 116 0.01 -13.12 -6.12
N VAL A 117 -0.17 -11.86 -6.52
CA VAL A 117 0.87 -11.00 -7.11
C VAL A 117 1.63 -10.22 -6.03
N PRO A 118 2.85 -9.70 -6.31
CA PRO A 118 3.57 -8.84 -5.38
C PRO A 118 2.85 -7.54 -5.11
#